data_984376fc7e3cf9068cf1c7c3e466baed
#
_entry.id   984376fc7e3cf9068cf1c7c3e466baed
#
_cell.length_a   1.000
_cell.length_b   1.000
_cell.length_c   1.000
_cell.angle_alpha   90.00
_cell.angle_beta   90.00
_cell.angle_gamma   90.00
#
_symmetry.space_group_name_H-M   'P 1'
#
loop_
_entity.id
_entity.type
_entity.pdbx_description
1 polymer ?
#
loop_
_entity_poly.entity_id
_entity_poly.type
_entity_poly.pdbx_seq_one_letter_code
_entity_poly.pdbx_strand_id
1 'polypeptide(L)'
;MEIGRLRARWLTDYRASQMRYRHMLGPALAGLVLSATADAQTRDSTRSSSRATCDSPCPKRTPNASARPRAPKPEWPVRAPAPLPGSILPNNRILAYYGNPLSKRMGILGEVPPDEMLDRLQKEVTRWAKADTATPIVPALHLIVTVAQGHPGKDGMYRARMDSSLIERVYGWAQRKNALMFVDVQVGKSHVRAELPWLEKYLARPNVHLAIDPEFYMKTGKKPGTVIGSMNDDDINYAIDFLAGIVDKYKLPPKVLVIHRFTQNMLRNYKGIKLDPRVQIVINMDGWGNPPLKRGSYDRYVYAEPVQFTGFKLFYKNDKRFAGWRLMTPEEVLALIPRPVYIQYQ
;
A
#
# COMPACT_ATOMS: atom_id res chain seq x y z
N MET A 1 -6.84 33.58 -10.73
CA MET A 1 -6.53 33.87 -9.30
C MET A 1 -7.05 32.76 -8.33
N GLU A 2 -8.14 32.06 -8.64
CA GLU A 2 -8.70 31.00 -7.78
C GLU A 2 -7.85 29.71 -7.73
N ILE A 3 -7.22 29.31 -8.82
CA ILE A 3 -6.38 28.10 -8.90
C ILE A 3 -5.14 28.21 -7.98
N GLY A 4 -4.58 29.39 -7.81
CA GLY A 4 -3.44 29.60 -6.90
C GLY A 4 -3.82 29.50 -5.43
N ARG A 5 -5.02 29.93 -5.05
CA ARG A 5 -5.53 29.81 -3.66
C ARG A 5 -5.91 28.38 -3.29
N LEU A 6 -6.45 27.62 -4.24
CA LEU A 6 -6.74 26.20 -4.07
C LEU A 6 -5.44 25.38 -3.89
N ARG A 7 -4.38 25.70 -4.64
CA ARG A 7 -3.05 25.07 -4.49
C ARG A 7 -2.43 25.30 -3.11
N ALA A 8 -2.48 26.54 -2.61
CA ALA A 8 -1.90 26.89 -1.31
C ALA A 8 -2.66 26.21 -0.15
N ARG A 9 -3.98 26.21 -0.19
CA ARG A 9 -4.84 25.56 0.81
C ARG A 9 -4.65 24.02 0.83
N TRP A 10 -4.62 23.40 -0.35
CA TRP A 10 -4.39 21.97 -0.48
C TRP A 10 -3.05 21.50 0.11
N LEU A 11 -1.97 22.29 -0.12
CA LEU A 11 -0.63 22.00 0.42
C LEU A 11 -0.60 22.14 1.96
N THR A 12 -1.36 23.07 2.52
CA THR A 12 -1.44 23.27 3.98
C THR A 12 -2.22 22.14 4.64
N ASP A 13 -3.32 21.72 4.04
CA ASP A 13 -4.18 20.65 4.57
C ASP A 13 -3.53 19.26 4.44
N TYR A 14 -2.79 19.01 3.36
CA TYR A 14 -1.98 17.79 3.23
C TYR A 14 -0.84 17.76 4.26
N ARG A 15 -0.20 18.89 4.56
CA ARG A 15 0.79 19.00 5.65
C ARG A 15 0.18 18.65 7.00
N ALA A 16 -1.00 19.15 7.30
CA ALA A 16 -1.69 18.89 8.57
C ALA A 16 -2.10 17.43 8.70
N SER A 17 -2.53 16.77 7.60
CA SER A 17 -2.85 15.36 7.55
C SER A 17 -1.62 14.49 7.85
N GLN A 18 -0.50 14.73 7.19
CA GLN A 18 0.75 13.98 7.40
C GLN A 18 1.38 14.25 8.77
N MET A 19 1.24 15.46 9.34
CA MET A 19 1.72 15.76 10.69
C MET A 19 0.90 15.05 11.78
N ARG A 20 -0.43 14.94 11.64
CA ARG A 20 -1.30 14.24 12.60
C ARG A 20 -1.07 12.73 12.58
N TYR A 21 -0.76 12.14 11.41
CA TYR A 21 -0.31 10.77 11.27
C TYR A 21 0.96 10.49 12.09
N ARG A 22 1.83 11.47 12.20
CA ARG A 22 3.07 11.46 12.97
C ARG A 22 2.84 11.24 14.47
N HIS A 23 1.75 11.75 15.03
CA HIS A 23 1.41 11.59 16.44
C HIS A 23 0.63 10.31 16.75
N MET A 24 -0.05 9.71 15.78
CA MET A 24 -0.81 8.46 16.01
C MET A 24 0.07 7.20 15.96
N LEU A 25 1.15 7.19 15.18
CA LEU A 25 2.07 6.05 15.08
C LEU A 25 3.30 6.17 15.99
N GLY A 26 3.63 7.39 16.45
CA GLY A 26 4.82 7.67 17.24
C GLY A 26 4.83 7.00 18.63
N PRO A 27 3.79 7.08 19.44
CA PRO A 27 3.82 6.52 20.80
C PRO A 27 3.68 5.00 20.87
N ALA A 28 2.90 4.40 19.97
CA ALA A 28 2.63 2.95 20.01
C ALA A 28 3.83 2.10 19.55
N LEU A 29 4.68 2.63 18.67
CA LEU A 29 5.89 1.93 18.19
C LEU A 29 7.11 2.22 19.08
N ALA A 30 7.17 3.39 19.73
CA ALA A 30 8.23 3.71 20.69
C ALA A 30 8.09 2.90 22.00
N GLY A 31 6.87 2.57 22.44
CA GLY A 31 6.63 1.79 23.64
C GLY A 31 7.05 0.32 23.55
N LEU A 32 7.16 -0.25 22.36
CA LEU A 32 7.55 -1.65 22.15
C LEU A 32 9.08 -1.85 22.03
N VAL A 33 9.85 -0.79 21.82
CA VAL A 33 11.32 -0.84 21.71
C VAL A 33 11.99 -0.47 23.02
N LEU A 34 11.30 0.24 23.94
CA LEU A 34 11.87 0.71 25.20
C LEU A 34 11.68 -0.25 26.41
N SER A 35 10.94 -1.34 26.26
CA SER A 35 10.75 -2.32 27.35
C SER A 35 11.73 -3.50 27.33
N ALA A 36 12.73 -3.51 26.43
CA ALA A 36 13.69 -4.61 26.32
C ALA A 36 15.13 -4.29 26.76
N THR A 37 15.41 -3.07 27.29
CA THR A 37 16.79 -2.70 27.64
C THR A 37 16.95 -1.94 28.97
N ALA A 38 16.11 -2.17 29.96
CA ALA A 38 16.29 -1.56 31.26
C ALA A 38 16.13 -2.60 32.41
N ASP A 39 17.03 -3.55 32.46
CA ASP A 39 17.34 -4.27 33.72
C ASP A 39 18.77 -4.84 33.67
N ALA A 40 19.72 -3.98 33.87
CA ALA A 40 21.04 -4.29 34.37
C ALA A 40 21.71 -3.02 34.86
N GLN A 41 21.51 -2.63 36.10
CA GLN A 41 22.58 -2.15 36.99
C GLN A 41 22.05 -1.62 38.32
N THR A 42 22.59 -2.24 39.39
CA THR A 42 22.89 -1.73 40.70
C THR A 42 21.76 -1.27 41.65
N ARG A 43 21.59 -2.07 42.71
CA ARG A 43 21.60 -1.53 44.07
C ARG A 43 22.02 -2.60 45.05
N ASP A 44 23.26 -2.47 45.48
CA ASP A 44 23.82 -3.02 46.73
C ASP A 44 23.38 -2.10 47.86
N SER A 45 22.76 -2.66 48.90
CA SER A 45 22.93 -2.24 50.29
C SER A 45 22.03 -3.03 51.25
N THR A 46 22.63 -3.93 52.01
CA THR A 46 22.41 -4.22 53.42
C THR A 46 21.03 -3.99 54.06
N ARG A 47 20.35 -5.07 54.45
CA ARG A 47 19.77 -5.20 55.79
C ARG A 47 19.39 -6.64 56.14
N SER A 48 20.05 -7.11 57.18
CA SER A 48 19.71 -7.99 58.33
C SER A 48 18.46 -8.88 58.29
N SER A 49 18.76 -10.16 58.45
CA SER A 49 18.08 -11.28 59.08
C SER A 49 16.69 -11.06 59.71
N SER A 50 15.73 -11.90 59.30
CA SER A 50 14.92 -12.70 60.22
C SER A 50 14.38 -13.94 59.48
N ARG A 51 14.76 -15.08 60.05
CA ARG A 51 14.36 -16.43 59.64
C ARG A 51 12.91 -16.65 60.06
N ALA A 52 12.01 -16.90 59.12
CA ALA A 52 10.74 -17.56 59.40
C ALA A 52 10.63 -18.75 58.45
N THR A 53 10.69 -19.92 59.05
CA THR A 53 10.40 -21.21 58.44
C THR A 53 8.92 -21.31 58.17
N CYS A 54 8.52 -21.49 56.92
CA CYS A 54 7.19 -21.97 56.53
C CYS A 54 7.36 -23.25 55.73
N ASP A 55 7.14 -24.37 56.42
CA ASP A 55 6.88 -25.66 55.80
C ASP A 55 5.47 -25.63 55.19
N SER A 56 5.37 -25.55 53.89
CA SER A 56 4.19 -25.95 53.13
C SER A 56 4.62 -26.41 51.76
N PRO A 57 4.16 -27.56 51.27
CA PRO A 57 4.61 -28.11 49.99
C PRO A 57 4.12 -27.26 48.84
N CYS A 58 5.06 -26.80 48.01
CA CYS A 58 4.85 -26.08 46.77
C CYS A 58 3.93 -26.90 45.83
N PRO A 59 2.82 -26.38 45.33
CA PRO A 59 1.99 -27.11 44.37
C PRO A 59 2.77 -27.36 43.09
N LYS A 60 2.91 -28.62 42.71
CA LYS A 60 3.49 -29.06 41.45
C LYS A 60 2.74 -28.39 40.30
N ARG A 61 3.42 -27.55 39.55
CA ARG A 61 2.94 -26.96 38.29
C ARG A 61 2.59 -28.11 37.35
N THR A 62 1.33 -28.33 37.11
CA THR A 62 0.85 -29.19 36.02
C THR A 62 1.23 -28.57 34.68
N PRO A 63 1.90 -29.30 33.79
CA PRO A 63 2.13 -28.84 32.43
C PRO A 63 0.88 -29.10 31.61
N ASN A 64 -0.08 -28.19 31.65
CA ASN A 64 -1.24 -28.23 30.77
C ASN A 64 -1.61 -26.82 30.30
N ALA A 65 -0.67 -26.21 29.57
CA ALA A 65 -1.04 -25.19 28.61
C ALA A 65 -1.18 -25.90 27.25
N SER A 66 -2.40 -26.32 26.92
CA SER A 66 -2.72 -26.77 25.59
C SER A 66 -2.26 -25.70 24.60
N ALA A 67 -1.17 -25.95 23.89
CA ALA A 67 -0.72 -25.11 22.79
C ALA A 67 -1.90 -24.95 21.83
N ARG A 68 -2.43 -23.74 21.70
CA ARG A 68 -3.45 -23.45 20.68
C ARG A 68 -2.93 -23.96 19.35
N PRO A 69 -3.72 -24.72 18.58
CA PRO A 69 -3.28 -25.20 17.28
C PRO A 69 -2.74 -24.03 16.49
N ARG A 70 -1.50 -24.14 16.01
CA ARG A 70 -0.87 -23.14 15.15
C ARG A 70 -1.74 -23.04 13.90
N ALA A 71 -2.25 -21.86 13.58
CA ALA A 71 -3.02 -21.65 12.36
C ALA A 71 -2.26 -22.24 11.15
N PRO A 72 -2.94 -22.92 10.22
CA PRO A 72 -2.29 -23.48 9.05
C PRO A 72 -1.57 -22.37 8.30
N LYS A 73 -0.40 -22.69 7.74
CA LYS A 73 0.36 -21.73 6.93
C LYS A 73 -0.47 -21.35 5.71
N PRO A 74 -0.49 -20.06 5.30
CA PRO A 74 -1.16 -19.64 4.09
C PRO A 74 -0.60 -20.39 2.87
N GLU A 75 -1.49 -20.78 1.95
CA GLU A 75 -1.12 -21.48 0.71
C GLU A 75 -0.76 -20.43 -0.36
N TRP A 76 0.47 -20.52 -0.85
CA TRP A 76 0.98 -19.72 -1.96
C TRP A 76 1.64 -20.62 -3.01
N PRO A 77 1.46 -20.37 -4.33
CA PRO A 77 0.54 -19.38 -4.91
C PRO A 77 -0.92 -19.72 -4.64
N VAL A 78 -1.79 -18.71 -4.66
CA VAL A 78 -3.23 -18.87 -4.50
C VAL A 78 -3.81 -19.61 -5.71
N ARG A 79 -4.76 -20.51 -5.49
CA ARG A 79 -5.54 -21.11 -6.58
C ARG A 79 -6.40 -20.04 -7.24
N ALA A 80 -6.05 -19.64 -8.44
CA ALA A 80 -6.73 -18.63 -9.23
C ALA A 80 -7.10 -19.18 -10.60
N PRO A 81 -8.09 -18.60 -11.29
CA PRO A 81 -8.34 -18.88 -12.70
C PRO A 81 -7.06 -18.69 -13.52
N ALA A 82 -6.89 -19.51 -14.57
CA ALA A 82 -5.76 -19.36 -15.47
C ALA A 82 -5.74 -17.94 -16.08
N PRO A 83 -4.56 -17.31 -16.20
CA PRO A 83 -4.45 -15.99 -16.83
C PRO A 83 -4.95 -16.05 -18.27
N LEU A 84 -5.80 -15.08 -18.66
CA LEU A 84 -6.23 -14.92 -20.05
C LEU A 84 -5.09 -14.36 -20.93
N PRO A 85 -5.16 -14.56 -22.26
CA PRO A 85 -4.20 -13.96 -23.19
C PRO A 85 -4.05 -12.45 -22.98
N GLY A 86 -2.81 -11.97 -23.01
CA GLY A 86 -2.50 -10.55 -22.75
C GLY A 86 -2.40 -10.17 -21.27
N SER A 87 -2.55 -11.12 -20.34
CA SER A 87 -2.27 -10.91 -18.91
C SER A 87 -0.82 -10.51 -18.67
N ILE A 88 -0.62 -9.49 -17.81
CA ILE A 88 0.71 -9.00 -17.47
C ILE A 88 1.39 -9.91 -16.44
N LEU A 89 0.64 -10.27 -15.40
CA LEU A 89 1.12 -11.09 -14.29
C LEU A 89 0.76 -12.57 -14.49
N PRO A 90 1.53 -13.52 -13.98
CA PRO A 90 2.78 -13.35 -13.22
C PRO A 90 4.05 -13.25 -14.09
N ASN A 91 3.95 -13.30 -15.42
CA ASN A 91 5.08 -13.41 -16.34
C ASN A 91 5.97 -12.17 -16.39
N ASN A 92 5.46 -11.04 -15.95
CA ASN A 92 6.20 -9.78 -15.84
C ASN A 92 6.14 -9.25 -14.41
N ARG A 93 7.07 -8.35 -14.07
CA ARG A 93 7.02 -7.53 -12.85
C ARG A 93 6.76 -6.08 -13.24
N ILE A 94 5.79 -5.45 -12.59
CA ILE A 94 5.47 -4.03 -12.79
C ILE A 94 6.31 -3.20 -11.84
N LEU A 95 6.95 -2.14 -12.34
CA LEU A 95 7.67 -1.16 -11.54
C LEU A 95 7.05 0.23 -11.76
N ALA A 96 6.43 0.77 -10.73
CA ALA A 96 5.62 1.97 -10.80
C ALA A 96 6.22 3.15 -10.03
N TYR A 97 6.18 4.33 -10.62
CA TYR A 97 6.40 5.61 -9.95
C TYR A 97 5.07 6.25 -9.57
N TYR A 98 4.90 6.50 -8.27
CA TYR A 98 3.65 6.93 -7.63
C TYR A 98 3.63 8.43 -7.34
N GLY A 99 2.46 9.05 -7.40
CA GLY A 99 2.27 10.41 -6.93
C GLY A 99 1.22 11.21 -7.69
N ASN A 100 1.37 12.54 -7.60
CA ASN A 100 0.53 13.48 -8.33
C ASN A 100 1.35 14.71 -8.73
N PRO A 101 1.38 15.09 -10.03
CA PRO A 101 2.17 16.22 -10.53
C PRO A 101 1.84 17.58 -9.91
N LEU A 102 0.68 17.71 -9.28
CA LEU A 102 0.29 18.94 -8.59
C LEU A 102 0.97 19.10 -7.23
N SER A 103 1.70 18.07 -6.75
CA SER A 103 2.34 18.12 -5.45
C SER A 103 3.69 17.38 -5.41
N LYS A 104 4.76 18.13 -5.17
CA LYS A 104 6.11 17.59 -4.93
C LYS A 104 6.22 16.69 -3.69
N ARG A 105 5.16 16.57 -2.89
CA ARG A 105 5.15 15.80 -1.63
C ARG A 105 4.34 14.52 -1.70
N MET A 106 3.60 14.33 -2.79
CA MET A 106 2.77 13.13 -2.96
C MET A 106 3.50 11.99 -3.64
N GLY A 107 4.75 12.17 -4.00
CA GLY A 107 5.58 11.13 -4.57
C GLY A 107 6.39 11.59 -5.78
N ILE A 108 7.25 10.68 -6.25
CA ILE A 108 8.23 10.94 -7.30
C ILE A 108 7.61 11.40 -8.62
N LEU A 109 6.36 11.01 -8.91
CA LEU A 109 5.64 11.42 -10.12
C LEU A 109 5.46 12.94 -10.24
N GLY A 110 5.48 13.67 -9.12
CA GLY A 110 5.36 15.13 -9.09
C GLY A 110 6.54 15.84 -8.45
N GLU A 111 7.55 15.10 -7.99
CA GLU A 111 8.67 15.67 -7.25
C GLU A 111 9.68 16.40 -8.13
N VAL A 112 9.95 15.86 -9.30
CA VAL A 112 10.91 16.36 -10.28
C VAL A 112 10.26 16.59 -11.63
N PRO A 113 10.92 17.30 -12.58
CA PRO A 113 10.41 17.45 -13.94
C PRO A 113 10.15 16.11 -14.64
N PRO A 114 9.19 16.06 -15.58
CA PRO A 114 8.79 14.79 -16.22
C PRO A 114 9.91 14.01 -16.88
N ASP A 115 10.83 14.68 -17.56
CA ASP A 115 11.94 14.02 -18.25
C ASP A 115 12.90 13.35 -17.24
N GLU A 116 13.24 14.08 -16.18
CA GLU A 116 14.04 13.54 -15.09
C GLU A 116 13.34 12.38 -14.36
N MET A 117 12.02 12.49 -14.14
CA MET A 117 11.22 11.43 -13.53
C MET A 117 11.26 10.16 -14.40
N LEU A 118 11.06 10.28 -15.70
CA LEU A 118 11.09 9.16 -16.64
C LEU A 118 12.49 8.52 -16.74
N ASP A 119 13.54 9.30 -16.68
CA ASP A 119 14.92 8.80 -16.70
C ASP A 119 15.26 8.08 -15.39
N ARG A 120 14.80 8.59 -14.25
CA ARG A 120 14.92 7.90 -12.96
C ARG A 120 14.14 6.57 -12.95
N LEU A 121 12.94 6.54 -13.51
CA LEU A 121 12.14 5.32 -13.67
C LEU A 121 12.93 4.28 -14.50
N GLN A 122 13.51 4.69 -15.63
CA GLN A 122 14.29 3.79 -16.48
C GLN A 122 15.53 3.24 -15.76
N LYS A 123 16.20 4.03 -14.94
CA LYS A 123 17.34 3.58 -14.12
C LYS A 123 16.89 2.53 -13.10
N GLU A 124 15.73 2.72 -12.45
CA GLU A 124 15.20 1.70 -11.54
C GLU A 124 14.78 0.43 -12.29
N VAL A 125 14.15 0.53 -13.46
CA VAL A 125 13.85 -0.63 -14.32
C VAL A 125 15.12 -1.44 -14.62
N THR A 126 16.19 -0.77 -15.01
CA THR A 126 17.50 -1.42 -15.28
C THR A 126 18.07 -2.08 -14.02
N ARG A 127 17.95 -1.42 -12.87
CA ARG A 127 18.42 -1.95 -11.58
C ARG A 127 17.68 -3.22 -11.18
N TRP A 128 16.35 -3.24 -11.33
CA TRP A 128 15.53 -4.41 -11.03
C TRP A 128 15.76 -5.56 -12.02
N ALA A 129 15.91 -5.25 -13.31
CA ALA A 129 16.24 -6.25 -14.32
C ALA A 129 17.59 -6.93 -14.07
N LYS A 130 18.57 -6.22 -13.48
CA LYS A 130 19.85 -6.81 -13.05
C LYS A 130 19.69 -7.73 -11.83
N ALA A 131 18.79 -7.40 -10.91
CA ALA A 131 18.54 -8.20 -9.71
C ALA A 131 17.72 -9.46 -9.99
N ASP A 132 16.88 -9.45 -11.02
CA ASP A 132 16.09 -10.61 -11.48
C ASP A 132 16.04 -10.62 -13.01
N THR A 133 16.93 -11.41 -13.62
CA THR A 133 17.04 -11.54 -15.08
C THR A 133 15.96 -12.43 -15.69
N ALA A 134 15.24 -13.21 -14.86
CA ALA A 134 14.23 -14.16 -15.33
C ALA A 134 12.86 -13.53 -15.57
N THR A 135 12.58 -12.38 -14.89
CA THR A 135 11.28 -11.74 -14.94
C THR A 135 11.38 -10.37 -15.60
N PRO A 136 10.86 -10.16 -16.81
CA PRO A 136 10.84 -8.86 -17.47
C PRO A 136 10.19 -7.78 -16.61
N ILE A 137 10.75 -6.56 -16.63
CA ILE A 137 10.22 -5.42 -15.88
C ILE A 137 9.41 -4.52 -16.82
N VAL A 138 8.15 -4.28 -16.46
CA VAL A 138 7.26 -3.36 -17.17
C VAL A 138 7.18 -2.05 -16.36
N PRO A 139 7.62 -0.90 -16.92
CA PRO A 139 7.51 0.38 -16.24
C PRO A 139 6.05 0.83 -16.14
N ALA A 140 5.73 1.60 -15.09
CA ALA A 140 4.41 2.19 -14.90
C ALA A 140 4.47 3.58 -14.26
N LEU A 141 3.49 4.42 -14.57
CA LEU A 141 3.18 5.64 -13.84
C LEU A 141 1.89 5.43 -13.05
N HIS A 142 1.90 5.73 -11.76
CA HIS A 142 0.78 5.51 -10.87
C HIS A 142 0.27 6.85 -10.33
N LEU A 143 -0.77 7.37 -10.99
CA LEU A 143 -1.34 8.69 -10.73
C LEU A 143 -2.52 8.60 -9.78
N ILE A 144 -2.50 9.37 -8.69
CA ILE A 144 -3.67 9.55 -7.84
C ILE A 144 -4.64 10.50 -8.55
N VAL A 145 -5.73 9.96 -9.08
CA VAL A 145 -6.73 10.72 -9.86
C VAL A 145 -7.91 11.20 -9.03
N THR A 146 -8.23 10.51 -7.93
CA THR A 146 -9.13 10.97 -6.88
C THR A 146 -8.34 11.07 -5.60
N VAL A 147 -8.15 12.28 -5.10
CA VAL A 147 -7.28 12.58 -3.94
C VAL A 147 -8.13 12.90 -2.73
N ALA A 148 -7.97 12.15 -1.65
CA ALA A 148 -8.61 12.45 -0.37
C ALA A 148 -8.16 13.81 0.17
N GLN A 149 -9.10 14.57 0.75
CA GLN A 149 -8.88 15.93 1.21
C GLN A 149 -9.17 16.09 2.71
N GLY A 150 -8.45 16.98 3.33
CA GLY A 150 -8.69 17.38 4.72
C GLY A 150 -9.92 18.29 4.92
N HIS A 151 -10.58 18.72 3.84
CA HIS A 151 -11.75 19.59 3.84
C HIS A 151 -12.90 18.98 2.99
N PRO A 152 -14.16 19.41 3.24
CA PRO A 152 -15.33 18.73 2.66
C PRO A 152 -15.40 18.81 1.12
N GLY A 153 -14.81 19.85 0.50
CA GLY A 153 -15.05 20.15 -0.90
C GLY A 153 -16.44 20.74 -1.14
N LYS A 154 -16.87 20.79 -2.41
CA LYS A 154 -18.19 21.36 -2.76
C LYS A 154 -19.36 20.43 -2.38
N ASP A 155 -19.14 19.13 -2.38
CA ASP A 155 -20.15 18.10 -2.16
C ASP A 155 -20.05 17.39 -0.80
N GLY A 156 -19.16 17.84 0.07
CA GLY A 156 -18.99 17.25 1.40
C GLY A 156 -18.22 15.91 1.42
N MET A 157 -17.73 15.42 0.28
CA MET A 157 -17.15 14.08 0.16
C MET A 157 -15.68 13.99 0.53
N TYR A 158 -15.03 15.09 0.91
CA TYR A 158 -13.64 15.12 1.35
C TYR A 158 -12.67 14.48 0.35
N ARG A 159 -12.91 14.70 -0.94
CA ARG A 159 -12.02 14.28 -2.03
C ARG A 159 -12.05 15.30 -3.17
N ALA A 160 -11.04 15.27 -4.02
CA ALA A 160 -10.96 16.06 -5.24
C ALA A 160 -10.63 15.11 -6.41
N ARG A 161 -11.42 15.16 -7.48
CA ARG A 161 -11.11 14.50 -8.74
C ARG A 161 -10.16 15.38 -9.54
N MET A 162 -9.16 14.77 -10.16
CA MET A 162 -8.21 15.49 -11.02
C MET A 162 -8.83 15.80 -12.37
N ASP A 163 -8.40 16.92 -12.94
CA ASP A 163 -8.85 17.34 -14.26
C ASP A 163 -8.38 16.36 -15.35
N SER A 164 -9.21 16.17 -16.37
CA SER A 164 -8.89 15.32 -17.52
C SER A 164 -7.56 15.70 -18.16
N SER A 165 -7.25 16.99 -18.28
CA SER A 165 -5.99 17.48 -18.83
C SER A 165 -4.75 17.01 -18.08
N LEU A 166 -4.84 16.85 -16.75
CA LEU A 166 -3.76 16.28 -15.96
C LEU A 166 -3.60 14.79 -16.24
N ILE A 167 -4.70 14.05 -16.28
CA ILE A 167 -4.70 12.60 -16.54
C ILE A 167 -4.11 12.32 -17.93
N GLU A 168 -4.56 13.05 -18.96
CA GLU A 168 -4.05 12.91 -20.32
C GLU A 168 -2.56 13.27 -20.43
N ARG A 169 -2.11 14.28 -19.71
CA ARG A 169 -0.69 14.66 -19.67
C ARG A 169 0.18 13.53 -19.10
N VAL A 170 -0.24 12.92 -17.98
CA VAL A 170 0.49 11.81 -17.38
C VAL A 170 0.43 10.56 -18.27
N TYR A 171 -0.71 10.33 -18.93
CA TYR A 171 -0.83 9.29 -19.94
C TYR A 171 0.15 9.49 -21.09
N GLY A 172 0.29 10.71 -21.61
CA GLY A 172 1.31 11.05 -22.61
C GLY A 172 2.74 10.80 -22.13
N TRP A 173 3.04 11.03 -20.86
CA TRP A 173 4.36 10.66 -20.30
C TRP A 173 4.58 9.14 -20.26
N ALA A 174 3.54 8.37 -19.87
CA ALA A 174 3.62 6.91 -19.88
C ALA A 174 3.88 6.36 -21.28
N GLN A 175 3.19 6.88 -22.31
CA GLN A 175 3.38 6.48 -23.71
C GLN A 175 4.82 6.69 -24.20
N ARG A 176 5.52 7.73 -23.76
CA ARG A 176 6.92 8.02 -24.13
C ARG A 176 7.90 6.91 -23.75
N LYS A 177 7.55 6.07 -22.77
CA LYS A 177 8.38 4.96 -22.26
C LYS A 177 7.70 3.60 -22.43
N ASN A 178 6.64 3.49 -23.24
CA ASN A 178 5.79 2.29 -23.33
C ASN A 178 5.38 1.76 -21.96
N ALA A 179 5.12 2.67 -21.02
CA ALA A 179 4.78 2.36 -19.66
C ALA A 179 3.27 2.16 -19.49
N LEU A 180 2.89 1.33 -18.52
CA LEU A 180 1.53 1.25 -18.03
C LEU A 180 1.18 2.54 -17.28
N MET A 181 -0.12 2.79 -17.12
CA MET A 181 -0.63 3.82 -16.22
C MET A 181 -1.63 3.21 -15.24
N PHE A 182 -1.50 3.56 -13.98
CA PHE A 182 -2.50 3.29 -12.96
C PHE A 182 -3.23 4.58 -12.61
N VAL A 183 -4.56 4.50 -12.55
CA VAL A 183 -5.41 5.55 -12.00
C VAL A 183 -5.84 5.13 -10.60
N ASP A 184 -5.41 5.89 -9.59
CA ASP A 184 -5.59 5.55 -8.18
C ASP A 184 -6.68 6.39 -7.53
N VAL A 185 -7.49 5.75 -6.69
CA VAL A 185 -8.69 6.33 -6.10
C VAL A 185 -8.67 6.30 -4.59
N GLN A 186 -8.60 7.50 -4.01
CA GLN A 186 -8.77 7.76 -2.58
C GLN A 186 -10.15 8.37 -2.35
N VAL A 187 -11.15 7.54 -2.05
CA VAL A 187 -12.56 7.94 -2.12
C VAL A 187 -13.03 8.98 -1.08
N GLY A 188 -12.27 9.22 -0.01
CA GLY A 188 -12.69 10.12 1.07
C GLY A 188 -13.94 9.62 1.78
N LYS A 189 -14.98 10.45 1.88
CA LYS A 189 -16.30 10.07 2.39
C LYS A 189 -17.27 9.60 1.30
N SER A 190 -16.83 9.61 0.04
CA SER A 190 -17.53 8.98 -1.08
C SER A 190 -17.38 7.46 -1.02
N HIS A 191 -17.65 6.74 -2.09
CA HIS A 191 -17.48 5.30 -2.18
C HIS A 191 -17.12 4.86 -3.62
N VAL A 192 -16.59 3.67 -3.77
CA VAL A 192 -16.09 3.17 -5.07
C VAL A 192 -17.17 3.20 -6.17
N ARG A 193 -18.43 2.91 -5.82
CA ARG A 193 -19.55 2.92 -6.79
C ARG A 193 -19.80 4.31 -7.39
N ALA A 194 -19.46 5.38 -6.69
CA ALA A 194 -19.56 6.76 -7.18
C ALA A 194 -18.26 7.24 -7.86
N GLU A 195 -17.10 6.68 -7.45
CA GLU A 195 -15.80 7.16 -7.91
C GLU A 195 -15.23 6.37 -9.10
N LEU A 196 -15.68 5.16 -9.40
CA LEU A 196 -15.13 4.39 -10.53
C LEU A 196 -15.77 4.73 -11.90
N PRO A 197 -17.10 4.98 -12.04
CA PRO A 197 -17.71 5.10 -13.36
C PRO A 197 -17.13 6.20 -14.25
N TRP A 198 -16.71 7.35 -13.70
CA TRP A 198 -16.12 8.42 -14.49
C TRP A 198 -14.72 8.09 -15.05
N LEU A 199 -14.09 7.02 -14.55
CA LEU A 199 -12.78 6.55 -15.00
C LEU A 199 -12.88 5.61 -16.21
N GLU A 200 -14.07 5.16 -16.60
CA GLU A 200 -14.26 4.19 -17.68
C GLU A 200 -13.54 4.59 -18.97
N LYS A 201 -13.64 5.87 -19.39
CA LYS A 201 -12.98 6.37 -20.59
C LYS A 201 -11.44 6.22 -20.59
N TYR A 202 -10.82 6.18 -19.39
CA TYR A 202 -9.39 5.96 -19.27
C TYR A 202 -9.08 4.46 -19.18
N LEU A 203 -9.88 3.73 -18.40
CA LEU A 203 -9.75 2.29 -18.22
C LEU A 203 -10.08 1.49 -19.49
N ALA A 204 -10.79 2.09 -20.44
CA ALA A 204 -11.00 1.55 -21.80
C ALA A 204 -9.71 1.45 -22.63
N ARG A 205 -8.59 2.02 -22.18
CA ARG A 205 -7.28 1.90 -22.82
C ARG A 205 -6.57 0.64 -22.34
N PRO A 206 -5.96 -0.18 -23.20
CA PRO A 206 -5.37 -1.46 -22.82
C PRO A 206 -4.27 -1.35 -21.73
N ASN A 207 -3.49 -0.27 -21.76
CA ASN A 207 -2.38 -0.02 -20.85
C ASN A 207 -2.74 0.83 -19.62
N VAL A 208 -4.03 1.10 -19.36
CA VAL A 208 -4.49 1.82 -18.17
C VAL A 208 -5.19 0.87 -17.22
N HIS A 209 -4.79 0.87 -15.97
CA HIS A 209 -5.20 -0.03 -14.90
C HIS A 209 -5.72 0.75 -13.70
N LEU A 210 -6.33 0.06 -12.73
CA LEU A 210 -6.94 0.67 -11.55
C LEU A 210 -6.13 0.40 -10.28
N ALA A 211 -6.10 1.39 -9.40
CA ALA A 211 -5.71 1.22 -8.02
C ALA A 211 -6.74 1.82 -7.07
N ILE A 212 -6.88 1.26 -5.88
CA ILE A 212 -7.75 1.74 -4.82
C ILE A 212 -6.98 1.80 -3.51
N ASP A 213 -7.19 2.88 -2.76
CA ASP A 213 -6.52 3.11 -1.48
C ASP A 213 -7.52 3.06 -0.31
N PRO A 214 -7.62 1.90 0.38
CA PRO A 214 -8.49 1.74 1.54
C PRO A 214 -8.15 2.68 2.70
N GLU A 215 -6.90 3.18 2.81
CA GLU A 215 -6.48 4.13 3.86
C GLU A 215 -7.43 5.31 3.94
N PHE A 216 -7.91 5.77 2.80
CA PHE A 216 -8.75 6.96 2.70
C PHE A 216 -10.23 6.63 2.44
N TYR A 217 -10.70 5.42 2.73
CA TYR A 217 -12.12 5.10 2.65
C TYR A 217 -12.82 5.31 4.01
N MET A 218 -13.44 6.47 4.17
CA MET A 218 -13.95 6.97 5.45
C MET A 218 -15.38 6.52 5.76
N LYS A 219 -15.67 5.21 5.76
CA LYS A 219 -16.99 4.65 6.12
C LYS A 219 -17.49 5.10 7.51
N THR A 220 -16.59 5.43 8.41
CA THR A 220 -16.91 5.93 9.76
C THR A 220 -17.37 7.38 9.78
N GLY A 221 -17.38 8.08 8.64
CA GLY A 221 -17.65 9.51 8.56
C GLY A 221 -16.54 10.40 9.11
N LYS A 222 -15.42 9.83 9.60
CA LYS A 222 -14.25 10.59 10.05
C LYS A 222 -13.59 11.31 8.89
N LYS A 223 -12.81 12.34 9.22
CA LYS A 223 -12.07 13.12 8.24
C LYS A 223 -10.87 12.31 7.72
N PRO A 224 -10.60 12.28 6.39
CA PRO A 224 -9.40 11.65 5.85
C PRO A 224 -8.12 12.15 6.53
N GLY A 225 -7.17 11.24 6.78
CA GLY A 225 -5.91 11.53 7.47
C GLY A 225 -6.02 11.68 8.98
N THR A 226 -7.21 11.51 9.58
CA THR A 226 -7.38 11.47 11.06
C THR A 226 -7.47 10.04 11.59
N VAL A 227 -7.88 9.11 10.75
CA VAL A 227 -7.92 7.67 11.01
C VAL A 227 -7.55 6.92 9.73
N ILE A 228 -7.11 5.68 9.86
CA ILE A 228 -6.94 4.77 8.71
C ILE A 228 -8.32 4.25 8.33
N GLY A 229 -8.66 4.35 7.04
CA GLY A 229 -9.89 3.85 6.49
C GLY A 229 -9.92 2.33 6.32
N SER A 230 -11.01 1.83 5.74
CA SER A 230 -11.15 0.39 5.47
C SER A 230 -12.13 0.10 4.34
N MET A 231 -11.82 -0.92 3.55
CA MET A 231 -12.72 -1.54 2.58
C MET A 231 -13.03 -2.98 2.98
N ASN A 232 -14.17 -3.48 2.53
CA ASN A 232 -14.52 -4.90 2.63
C ASN A 232 -14.50 -5.53 1.22
N ASP A 233 -14.72 -6.83 1.19
CA ASP A 233 -14.82 -7.61 -0.05
C ASP A 233 -15.89 -7.09 -1.02
N ASP A 234 -17.05 -6.60 -0.55
CA ASP A 234 -18.09 -6.04 -1.43
C ASP A 234 -17.61 -4.84 -2.24
N ASP A 235 -16.81 -3.97 -1.62
CA ASP A 235 -16.22 -2.82 -2.30
C ASP A 235 -15.22 -3.27 -3.37
N ILE A 236 -14.41 -4.26 -3.04
CA ILE A 236 -13.39 -4.81 -3.95
C ILE A 236 -14.05 -5.61 -5.08
N ASN A 237 -15.04 -6.45 -4.75
CA ASN A 237 -15.79 -7.21 -5.75
C ASN A 237 -16.50 -6.28 -6.75
N TYR A 238 -17.07 -5.15 -6.28
CA TYR A 238 -17.61 -4.16 -7.19
C TYR A 238 -16.56 -3.62 -8.17
N ALA A 239 -15.34 -3.33 -7.69
CA ALA A 239 -14.26 -2.85 -8.56
C ALA A 239 -13.82 -3.93 -9.55
N ILE A 240 -13.80 -5.20 -9.14
CA ILE A 240 -13.51 -6.35 -10.01
C ILE A 240 -14.59 -6.47 -11.10
N ASP A 241 -15.87 -6.47 -10.73
CA ASP A 241 -16.99 -6.58 -11.67
C ASP A 241 -17.00 -5.40 -12.66
N PHE A 242 -16.69 -4.19 -12.19
CA PHE A 242 -16.58 -2.99 -13.01
C PHE A 242 -15.46 -3.12 -14.05
N LEU A 243 -14.27 -3.56 -13.63
CA LEU A 243 -13.13 -3.78 -14.55
C LEU A 243 -13.40 -4.93 -15.53
N ALA A 244 -13.99 -6.02 -15.06
CA ALA A 244 -14.37 -7.16 -15.90
C ALA A 244 -15.37 -6.73 -17.00
N GLY A 245 -16.35 -5.90 -16.63
CA GLY A 245 -17.30 -5.31 -17.58
C GLY A 245 -16.60 -4.41 -18.63
N ILE A 246 -15.59 -3.65 -18.24
CA ILE A 246 -14.76 -2.85 -19.16
C ILE A 246 -13.97 -3.76 -20.12
N VAL A 247 -13.35 -4.82 -19.60
CA VAL A 247 -12.62 -5.81 -20.43
C VAL A 247 -13.54 -6.40 -21.50
N ASP A 248 -14.73 -6.82 -21.14
CA ASP A 248 -15.70 -7.40 -22.09
C ASP A 248 -16.20 -6.37 -23.09
N LYS A 249 -16.60 -5.20 -22.61
CA LYS A 249 -17.18 -4.12 -23.43
C LYS A 249 -16.23 -3.64 -24.53
N TYR A 250 -14.96 -3.49 -24.19
CA TYR A 250 -13.94 -2.93 -25.08
C TYR A 250 -12.99 -3.98 -25.66
N LYS A 251 -13.24 -5.29 -25.42
CA LYS A 251 -12.42 -6.41 -25.88
C LYS A 251 -10.94 -6.26 -25.52
N LEU A 252 -10.68 -5.94 -24.26
CA LEU A 252 -9.35 -5.63 -23.75
C LEU A 252 -8.64 -6.87 -23.18
N PRO A 253 -7.31 -6.85 -23.09
CA PRO A 253 -6.60 -7.79 -22.20
C PRO A 253 -6.99 -7.55 -20.74
N PRO A 254 -6.73 -8.53 -19.84
CA PRO A 254 -7.01 -8.41 -18.43
C PRO A 254 -6.45 -7.14 -17.79
N LYS A 255 -7.22 -6.57 -16.86
CA LYS A 255 -6.80 -5.39 -16.08
C LYS A 255 -6.08 -5.80 -14.80
N VAL A 256 -5.17 -4.95 -14.35
CA VAL A 256 -4.58 -5.07 -13.01
C VAL A 256 -5.33 -4.15 -12.05
N LEU A 257 -5.71 -4.69 -10.89
CA LEU A 257 -6.29 -3.96 -9.77
C LEU A 257 -5.29 -3.99 -8.60
N VAL A 258 -4.73 -2.84 -8.25
CA VAL A 258 -3.86 -2.68 -7.08
C VAL A 258 -4.69 -2.22 -5.89
N ILE A 259 -4.54 -2.89 -4.74
CA ILE A 259 -5.17 -2.56 -3.47
C ILE A 259 -4.08 -2.28 -2.47
N HIS A 260 -4.03 -1.04 -1.96
CA HIS A 260 -3.04 -0.61 -0.96
C HIS A 260 -3.37 -1.19 0.41
N ARG A 261 -2.34 -1.68 1.13
CA ARG A 261 -2.53 -2.25 2.46
C ARG A 261 -1.27 -2.20 3.31
N PHE A 262 -1.38 -1.65 4.52
CA PHE A 262 -0.30 -1.69 5.51
C PHE A 262 -0.80 -1.94 6.95
N THR A 263 -2.11 -2.13 7.14
CA THR A 263 -2.70 -2.56 8.41
C THR A 263 -3.79 -3.61 8.19
N GLN A 264 -4.11 -4.35 9.27
CA GLN A 264 -5.11 -5.41 9.24
C GLN A 264 -6.49 -4.91 8.77
N ASN A 265 -6.94 -3.78 9.31
CA ASN A 265 -8.30 -3.29 9.12
C ASN A 265 -8.52 -2.57 7.78
N MET A 266 -7.47 -2.27 7.01
CA MET A 266 -7.62 -1.65 5.69
C MET A 266 -8.40 -2.52 4.72
N LEU A 267 -8.23 -3.85 4.81
CA LEU A 267 -8.95 -4.82 4.00
C LEU A 267 -9.63 -5.84 4.91
N ARG A 268 -10.96 -5.78 4.99
CA ARG A 268 -11.77 -6.70 5.78
C ARG A 268 -12.32 -7.80 4.90
N ASN A 269 -12.50 -8.98 5.50
CA ASN A 269 -13.10 -10.13 4.81
C ASN A 269 -12.40 -10.51 3.49
N TYR A 270 -11.05 -10.48 3.45
CA TYR A 270 -10.27 -10.75 2.24
C TYR A 270 -10.63 -12.09 1.56
N LYS A 271 -11.14 -13.07 2.32
CA LYS A 271 -11.58 -14.38 1.80
C LYS A 271 -12.85 -14.30 0.94
N GLY A 272 -13.63 -13.23 1.06
CA GLY A 272 -14.81 -12.97 0.24
C GLY A 272 -14.49 -12.32 -1.11
N ILE A 273 -13.22 -11.98 -1.38
CA ILE A 273 -12.79 -11.41 -2.66
C ILE A 273 -12.86 -12.51 -3.74
N LYS A 274 -13.63 -12.24 -4.78
CA LYS A 274 -13.83 -13.16 -5.92
C LYS A 274 -12.74 -12.92 -6.97
N LEU A 275 -12.07 -14.00 -7.37
CA LEU A 275 -11.08 -13.93 -8.44
C LEU A 275 -11.78 -14.07 -9.80
N ASP A 276 -11.47 -13.14 -10.72
CA ASP A 276 -11.99 -13.13 -12.08
C ASP A 276 -10.81 -13.18 -13.07
N PRO A 277 -10.80 -14.04 -14.09
CA PRO A 277 -9.68 -14.17 -15.03
C PRO A 277 -9.41 -12.89 -15.83
N ARG A 278 -10.37 -11.96 -15.90
CA ARG A 278 -10.24 -10.64 -16.56
C ARG A 278 -9.57 -9.59 -15.68
N VAL A 279 -9.38 -9.87 -14.35
CA VAL A 279 -8.82 -8.91 -13.40
C VAL A 279 -7.74 -9.55 -12.54
N GLN A 280 -6.53 -9.03 -12.62
CA GLN A 280 -5.36 -9.47 -11.85
C GLN A 280 -5.22 -8.62 -10.60
N ILE A 281 -5.43 -9.19 -9.41
CA ILE A 281 -5.50 -8.46 -8.14
C ILE A 281 -4.14 -8.47 -7.46
N VAL A 282 -3.64 -7.30 -7.10
CA VAL A 282 -2.39 -7.12 -6.36
C VAL A 282 -2.67 -6.49 -5.00
N ILE A 283 -2.34 -7.18 -3.91
CA ILE A 283 -2.29 -6.58 -2.58
C ILE A 283 -0.91 -5.95 -2.39
N ASN A 284 -0.86 -4.63 -2.40
CA ASN A 284 0.37 -3.86 -2.33
C ASN A 284 0.68 -3.43 -0.89
N MET A 285 1.74 -4.00 -0.29
CA MET A 285 2.22 -3.54 1.03
C MET A 285 2.79 -2.13 0.91
N ASP A 286 2.07 -1.14 1.44
CA ASP A 286 2.42 0.26 1.24
C ASP A 286 2.76 1.03 2.54
N GLY A 287 3.12 0.32 3.60
CA GLY A 287 3.68 0.90 4.81
C GLY A 287 5.13 1.38 4.62
N TRP A 288 5.45 2.55 5.18
CA TRP A 288 6.84 3.04 5.21
C TRP A 288 7.55 2.61 6.50
N GLY A 289 8.88 2.50 6.44
CA GLY A 289 9.69 2.11 7.58
C GLY A 289 11.04 1.52 7.20
N ASN A 290 11.81 1.12 8.22
CA ASN A 290 13.03 0.36 8.01
C ASN A 290 12.75 -1.07 7.51
N PRO A 291 13.74 -1.80 6.99
CA PRO A 291 13.55 -3.13 6.43
C PRO A 291 12.85 -4.13 7.37
N PRO A 292 13.19 -4.26 8.67
CA PRO A 292 12.47 -5.17 9.56
C PRO A 292 10.99 -4.84 9.73
N LEU A 293 10.64 -3.56 9.89
CA LEU A 293 9.26 -3.12 10.03
C LEU A 293 8.44 -3.42 8.77
N LYS A 294 9.01 -3.15 7.59
CA LYS A 294 8.35 -3.40 6.30
C LYS A 294 8.16 -4.89 6.05
N ARG A 295 9.16 -5.73 6.35
CA ARG A 295 9.03 -7.21 6.27
C ARG A 295 7.92 -7.70 7.21
N GLY A 296 7.91 -7.23 8.46
CA GLY A 296 6.86 -7.60 9.42
C GLY A 296 5.46 -7.18 9.01
N SER A 297 5.31 -6.04 8.32
CA SER A 297 4.03 -5.61 7.74
C SER A 297 3.64 -6.47 6.55
N TYR A 298 4.58 -6.80 5.67
CA TYR A 298 4.36 -7.71 4.55
C TYR A 298 3.90 -9.09 5.01
N ASP A 299 4.61 -9.67 5.98
CA ASP A 299 4.29 -10.99 6.53
C ASP A 299 2.89 -11.02 7.16
N ARG A 300 2.56 -9.97 7.91
CA ARG A 300 1.33 -9.91 8.70
C ARG A 300 0.09 -9.61 7.86
N TYR A 301 0.19 -8.75 6.86
CA TYR A 301 -0.96 -8.17 6.18
C TYR A 301 -1.09 -8.61 4.71
N VAL A 302 -0.03 -9.18 4.15
CA VAL A 302 -0.02 -9.64 2.75
C VAL A 302 0.19 -11.15 2.68
N TYR A 303 1.30 -11.66 3.24
CA TYR A 303 1.57 -13.10 3.23
C TYR A 303 0.51 -13.90 3.99
N ALA A 304 0.14 -13.46 5.19
CA ALA A 304 -0.81 -14.18 6.06
C ALA A 304 -2.26 -14.16 5.54
N GLU A 305 -2.59 -13.27 4.62
CA GLU A 305 -3.93 -13.10 4.05
C GLU A 305 -3.89 -13.13 2.51
N PRO A 306 -3.71 -14.33 1.93
CA PRO A 306 -3.53 -14.49 0.48
C PRO A 306 -4.80 -14.11 -0.30
N VAL A 307 -4.63 -13.34 -1.39
CA VAL A 307 -5.69 -13.01 -2.34
C VAL A 307 -5.33 -13.51 -3.73
N GLN A 308 -4.34 -12.92 -4.43
CA GLN A 308 -3.87 -13.41 -5.73
C GLN A 308 -2.40 -13.09 -5.95
N PHE A 309 -2.04 -11.83 -6.17
CA PHE A 309 -0.67 -11.37 -6.35
C PHE A 309 -0.28 -10.38 -5.26
N THR A 310 1.02 -10.15 -5.10
CA THR A 310 1.54 -9.24 -4.08
C THR A 310 2.36 -8.12 -4.68
N GLY A 311 2.32 -6.96 -4.02
CA GLY A 311 3.14 -5.80 -4.31
C GLY A 311 3.89 -5.30 -3.09
N PHE A 312 4.88 -4.44 -3.35
CA PHE A 312 5.70 -3.83 -2.31
C PHE A 312 6.05 -2.39 -2.66
N LYS A 313 5.75 -1.45 -1.76
CA LYS A 313 6.03 -0.03 -1.92
C LYS A 313 7.31 0.36 -1.20
N LEU A 314 8.11 1.19 -1.82
CA LEU A 314 9.36 1.74 -1.34
C LEU A 314 9.27 3.27 -1.32
N PHE A 315 9.68 3.89 -0.21
CA PHE A 315 9.59 5.33 -0.04
C PHE A 315 10.99 5.95 0.00
N TYR A 316 11.38 6.66 -1.04
CA TYR A 316 12.71 7.27 -1.15
C TYR A 316 13.10 8.15 0.04
N LYS A 317 12.13 8.80 0.69
CA LYS A 317 12.34 9.69 1.84
C LYS A 317 11.98 9.01 3.16
N ASN A 318 10.78 8.43 3.24
CA ASN A 318 10.24 7.95 4.51
C ASN A 318 10.94 6.67 5.01
N ASP A 319 11.38 5.78 4.12
CA ASP A 319 12.13 4.58 4.51
C ASP A 319 13.56 4.89 4.99
N LYS A 320 14.01 6.14 4.81
CA LYS A 320 15.32 6.66 5.28
C LYS A 320 15.19 7.78 6.32
N ARG A 321 14.02 7.93 6.93
CA ARG A 321 13.68 9.12 7.73
C ARG A 321 14.47 9.23 9.03
N PHE A 322 14.82 8.12 9.65
CA PHE A 322 15.51 8.10 10.94
C PHE A 322 16.92 7.52 10.79
N ALA A 323 17.82 7.86 11.74
CA ALA A 323 19.17 7.32 11.76
C ALA A 323 19.14 5.77 11.74
N GLY A 324 19.98 5.17 10.92
CA GLY A 324 20.02 3.72 10.70
C GLY A 324 18.92 3.14 9.82
N TRP A 325 17.93 3.93 9.40
CA TRP A 325 16.93 3.50 8.44
C TRP A 325 17.46 3.59 7.01
N ARG A 326 17.08 2.63 6.19
CA ARG A 326 17.48 2.57 4.78
C ARG A 326 16.38 1.99 3.90
N LEU A 327 16.47 2.30 2.63
CA LEU A 327 15.65 1.67 1.61
C LEU A 327 16.06 0.19 1.47
N MET A 328 15.09 -0.71 1.28
CA MET A 328 15.37 -2.10 0.89
C MET A 328 15.90 -2.14 -0.54
N THR A 329 16.85 -3.06 -0.78
CA THR A 329 17.37 -3.30 -2.13
C THR A 329 16.40 -4.18 -2.94
N PRO A 330 16.51 -4.22 -4.29
CA PRO A 330 15.73 -5.15 -5.10
C PRO A 330 15.86 -6.60 -4.62
N GLU A 331 17.07 -7.07 -4.32
CA GLU A 331 17.35 -8.43 -3.86
C GLU A 331 16.64 -8.75 -2.54
N GLU A 332 16.62 -7.79 -1.61
CA GLU A 332 15.92 -7.94 -0.34
C GLU A 332 14.40 -8.04 -0.50
N VAL A 333 13.83 -7.29 -1.46
CA VAL A 333 12.39 -7.36 -1.77
C VAL A 333 12.08 -8.65 -2.54
N LEU A 334 12.95 -9.07 -3.45
CA LEU A 334 12.82 -10.33 -4.19
C LEU A 334 12.95 -11.57 -3.31
N ALA A 335 13.57 -11.45 -2.14
CA ALA A 335 13.67 -12.52 -1.14
C ALA A 335 12.38 -12.70 -0.30
N LEU A 336 11.40 -11.81 -0.41
CA LEU A 336 10.10 -11.94 0.27
C LEU A 336 9.30 -13.13 -0.30
N ILE A 337 8.48 -13.73 0.54
CA ILE A 337 7.59 -14.84 0.17
C ILE A 337 6.14 -14.43 0.45
N PRO A 338 5.24 -14.49 -0.55
CA PRO A 338 5.56 -14.68 -1.98
C PRO A 338 6.37 -13.52 -2.52
N ARG A 339 7.12 -13.78 -3.61
CA ARG A 339 7.90 -12.73 -4.27
C ARG A 339 6.97 -11.68 -4.90
N PRO A 340 7.10 -10.38 -4.57
CA PRO A 340 6.26 -9.33 -5.15
C PRO A 340 6.42 -9.22 -6.67
N VAL A 341 5.28 -9.08 -7.35
CA VAL A 341 5.23 -8.86 -8.81
C VAL A 341 4.88 -7.42 -9.19
N TYR A 342 4.55 -6.59 -8.20
CA TYR A 342 4.30 -5.16 -8.35
C TYR A 342 5.19 -4.40 -7.38
N ILE A 343 6.00 -3.48 -7.89
CA ILE A 343 6.92 -2.65 -7.10
C ILE A 343 6.54 -1.19 -7.30
N GLN A 344 6.38 -0.46 -6.22
CA GLN A 344 5.99 0.95 -6.28
C GLN A 344 7.00 1.81 -5.54
N TYR A 345 7.43 2.90 -6.16
CA TYR A 345 8.28 3.92 -5.55
C TYR A 345 7.51 5.23 -5.35
N GLN A 346 7.67 5.80 -4.13
CA GLN A 346 7.12 7.09 -3.76
C GLN A 346 8.19 8.03 -3.24
#